data_49d2243c48fa883a2b7a3bc6aa896729
#
_entry.id   49d2243c48fa883a2b7a3bc6aa896729
#
_cell.length_a   1.000
_cell.length_b   1.000
_cell.length_c   1.000
_cell.angle_alpha   90.00
_cell.angle_beta   90.00
_cell.angle_gamma   90.00
#
_symmetry.space_group_name_H-M   'P 1'
#
loop_
_entity.id
_entity.type
_entity.pdbx_description
1 polymer ?
#
loop_
_entity_poly.entity_id
_entity_poly.type
_entity_poly.pdbx_seq_one_letter_code
_entity_poly.pdbx_strand_id
1 'polypeptide(L)'
;MRNIFRYILLVIVISIMSTGLFQYYQNFDEARSYNNFLDSAGLISSLHYEASDEFKKILDFSEISREEFEDKINKVVSNSKEAYEIINNTESSLTLKEKELLSLATMYWLQGLELFEVSIITLIDNPDSAKIQNSIAQSISDMSIGDRSYSEFLFLIKQNALNEGTFLPVLYDIEYVGLEDNSFRFADLLVEKAKSSTGGLFLRRNIAISGAEFKPIPIAITEDDYSVLLNEKIELQIVLTNEGNVDAYDVVILILVTDEYGETVYEQQSKIDSIGPQESRIFYSDAINIEPGVLHEWFIK
;
A
#
# COMPACT_ATOMS: atom_id res chain seq x y z
N MET A 1 -15.37 72.04 -21.47
CA MET A 1 -14.39 71.10 -22.11
C MET A 1 -13.26 70.68 -21.13
N ARG A 2 -12.62 71.57 -20.40
CA ARG A 2 -11.42 71.28 -19.53
C ARG A 2 -11.73 70.24 -18.40
N ASN A 3 -12.95 70.18 -17.86
CA ASN A 3 -13.31 69.22 -16.80
C ASN A 3 -13.59 67.79 -17.36
N ILE A 4 -14.18 67.68 -18.55
CA ILE A 4 -14.45 66.40 -19.20
C ILE A 4 -13.12 65.69 -19.55
N PHE A 5 -12.14 66.44 -20.02
CA PHE A 5 -10.81 65.90 -20.30
C PHE A 5 -10.10 65.37 -19.05
N ARG A 6 -10.27 66.04 -17.88
CA ARG A 6 -9.73 65.55 -16.59
C ARG A 6 -10.37 64.26 -16.14
N TYR A 7 -11.69 64.13 -16.32
CA TYR A 7 -12.38 62.85 -15.96
C TYR A 7 -11.99 61.69 -16.89
N ILE A 8 -11.82 61.95 -18.20
CA ILE A 8 -11.35 60.94 -19.16
C ILE A 8 -9.94 60.49 -18.79
N LEU A 9 -9.05 61.42 -18.47
CA LEU A 9 -7.68 61.12 -18.07
C LEU A 9 -7.64 60.30 -16.76
N LEU A 10 -8.48 60.66 -15.78
CA LEU A 10 -8.58 59.94 -14.53
C LEU A 10 -9.08 58.50 -14.71
N VAL A 11 -10.07 58.28 -15.58
CA VAL A 11 -10.59 56.94 -15.92
C VAL A 11 -9.49 56.11 -16.61
N ILE A 12 -8.72 56.70 -17.52
CA ILE A 12 -7.60 56.00 -18.19
C ILE A 12 -6.52 55.60 -17.17
N VAL A 13 -6.15 56.48 -16.25
CA VAL A 13 -5.13 56.19 -15.22
C VAL A 13 -5.62 55.07 -14.29
N ILE A 14 -6.88 55.12 -13.83
CA ILE A 14 -7.46 54.06 -13.02
C ILE A 14 -7.50 52.73 -13.77
N SER A 15 -7.87 52.75 -15.04
CA SER A 15 -7.88 51.53 -15.88
C SER A 15 -6.48 50.91 -16.00
N ILE A 16 -5.46 51.72 -16.28
CA ILE A 16 -4.07 51.25 -16.36
C ILE A 16 -3.57 50.71 -15.04
N MET A 17 -3.88 51.40 -13.91
CA MET A 17 -3.50 50.92 -12.60
C MET A 17 -4.21 49.62 -12.20
N SER A 18 -5.50 49.48 -12.50
CA SER A 18 -6.28 48.27 -12.22
C SER A 18 -5.78 47.09 -13.07
N THR A 19 -5.46 47.31 -14.34
CA THR A 19 -4.89 46.29 -15.23
C THR A 19 -3.50 45.86 -14.76
N GLY A 20 -2.64 46.82 -14.36
CA GLY A 20 -1.32 46.52 -13.81
C GLY A 20 -1.36 45.74 -12.49
N LEU A 21 -2.27 46.11 -11.58
CA LEU A 21 -2.50 45.37 -10.33
C LEU A 21 -3.04 43.96 -10.61
N PHE A 22 -4.00 43.83 -11.53
CA PHE A 22 -4.54 42.51 -11.89
C PHE A 22 -3.45 41.57 -12.47
N GLN A 23 -2.63 42.07 -13.38
CA GLN A 23 -1.48 41.32 -13.94
C GLN A 23 -0.45 40.97 -12.86
N TYR A 24 -0.18 41.89 -11.93
CA TYR A 24 0.72 41.61 -10.81
C TYR A 24 0.20 40.48 -9.93
N TYR A 25 -1.09 40.48 -9.57
CA TYR A 25 -1.70 39.41 -8.78
C TYR A 25 -1.71 38.09 -9.53
N GLN A 26 -2.06 38.09 -10.82
CA GLN A 26 -1.98 36.87 -11.64
C GLN A 26 -0.57 36.27 -11.67
N ASN A 27 0.45 37.06 -11.96
CA ASN A 27 1.83 36.61 -11.99
C ASN A 27 2.30 36.10 -10.62
N PHE A 28 1.82 36.68 -9.54
CA PHE A 28 2.16 36.26 -8.17
C PHE A 28 1.50 34.90 -7.84
N ASP A 29 0.25 34.71 -8.20
CA ASP A 29 -0.47 33.46 -8.00
C ASP A 29 0.11 32.31 -8.87
N GLU A 30 0.49 32.62 -10.11
CA GLU A 30 1.18 31.69 -10.99
C GLU A 30 2.53 31.24 -10.43
N ALA A 31 3.35 32.18 -9.99
CA ALA A 31 4.66 31.87 -9.38
C ALA A 31 4.51 31.04 -8.07
N ARG A 32 3.52 31.35 -7.26
CA ARG A 32 3.21 30.56 -6.05
C ARG A 32 2.76 29.15 -6.39
N SER A 33 1.87 29.00 -7.37
CA SER A 33 1.38 27.72 -7.84
C SER A 33 2.51 26.85 -8.39
N TYR A 34 3.44 27.45 -9.16
CA TYR A 34 4.62 26.77 -9.66
C TYR A 34 5.56 26.31 -8.54
N ASN A 35 5.82 27.15 -7.55
CA ASN A 35 6.64 26.77 -6.39
C ASN A 35 6.01 25.61 -5.60
N ASN A 36 4.70 25.64 -5.37
CA ASN A 36 3.99 24.54 -4.71
C ASN A 36 4.13 23.23 -5.52
N PHE A 37 4.06 23.31 -6.84
CA PHE A 37 4.30 22.16 -7.71
C PHE A 37 5.75 21.65 -7.58
N LEU A 38 6.74 22.53 -7.55
CA LEU A 38 8.15 22.15 -7.37
C LEU A 38 8.39 21.44 -6.03
N ASP A 39 7.81 21.95 -4.95
CA ASP A 39 7.89 21.33 -3.62
C ASP A 39 7.27 19.92 -3.63
N SER A 40 6.09 19.78 -4.25
CA SER A 40 5.45 18.48 -4.42
C SER A 40 6.29 17.53 -5.27
N ALA A 41 6.90 18.02 -6.36
CA ALA A 41 7.78 17.24 -7.22
C ALA A 41 9.03 16.74 -6.47
N GLY A 42 9.60 17.55 -5.58
CA GLY A 42 10.71 17.16 -4.71
C GLY A 42 10.32 16.02 -3.76
N LEU A 43 9.15 16.13 -3.12
CA LEU A 43 8.64 15.09 -2.22
C LEU A 43 8.33 13.78 -2.97
N ILE A 44 7.64 13.86 -4.11
CA ILE A 44 7.35 12.71 -4.98
C ILE A 44 8.65 12.03 -5.40
N SER A 45 9.65 12.82 -5.81
CA SER A 45 10.96 12.30 -6.18
C SER A 45 11.64 11.54 -5.04
N SER A 46 11.55 12.04 -3.80
CA SER A 46 12.11 11.34 -2.63
C SER A 46 11.40 10.01 -2.36
N LEU A 47 10.06 9.99 -2.37
CA LEU A 47 9.26 8.79 -2.14
C LEU A 47 9.57 7.69 -3.17
N HIS A 48 9.61 8.06 -4.45
CA HIS A 48 9.91 7.10 -5.51
C HIS A 48 11.37 6.67 -5.56
N TYR A 49 12.32 7.52 -5.13
CA TYR A 49 13.71 7.13 -5.01
C TYR A 49 13.88 6.01 -3.97
N GLU A 50 13.29 6.18 -2.78
CA GLU A 50 13.29 5.14 -1.75
C GLU A 50 12.57 3.87 -2.21
N ALA A 51 11.40 4.02 -2.85
CA ALA A 51 10.61 2.90 -3.36
C ALA A 51 11.38 2.13 -4.47
N SER A 52 12.02 2.81 -5.41
CA SER A 52 12.75 2.17 -6.50
C SER A 52 14.02 1.45 -6.02
N ASP A 53 14.72 2.01 -5.02
CA ASP A 53 15.89 1.37 -4.41
C ASP A 53 15.48 0.10 -3.65
N GLU A 54 14.38 0.13 -2.89
CA GLU A 54 13.86 -1.04 -2.20
C GLU A 54 13.32 -2.10 -3.18
N PHE A 55 12.61 -1.67 -4.23
CA PHE A 55 12.13 -2.56 -5.29
C PHE A 55 13.27 -3.33 -5.96
N LYS A 56 14.36 -2.66 -6.31
CA LYS A 56 15.53 -3.31 -6.90
C LYS A 56 16.15 -4.36 -5.97
N LYS A 57 16.17 -4.10 -4.66
CA LYS A 57 16.67 -5.06 -3.67
C LYS A 57 15.79 -6.30 -3.57
N ILE A 58 14.45 -6.15 -3.56
CA ILE A 58 13.57 -7.31 -3.48
C ILE A 58 13.57 -8.16 -4.75
N LEU A 59 13.92 -7.60 -5.92
CA LEU A 59 14.07 -8.36 -7.17
C LEU A 59 15.23 -9.36 -7.14
N ASP A 60 16.08 -9.34 -6.11
CA ASP A 60 17.12 -10.35 -5.98
C ASP A 60 16.58 -11.72 -5.57
N PHE A 61 15.49 -11.82 -4.80
CA PHE A 61 14.80 -13.03 -4.35
C PHE A 61 15.69 -14.09 -3.66
N SER A 62 17.02 -13.95 -3.68
CA SER A 62 17.96 -15.06 -3.38
C SER A 62 17.82 -15.57 -1.95
N GLU A 63 17.69 -14.69 -0.97
CA GLU A 63 17.68 -15.05 0.46
C GLU A 63 16.49 -14.45 1.22
N ILE A 64 15.52 -13.84 0.52
CA ILE A 64 14.38 -13.18 1.12
C ILE A 64 13.33 -14.20 1.58
N SER A 65 12.81 -14.03 2.79
CA SER A 65 11.63 -14.79 3.25
C SER A 65 10.36 -14.21 2.64
N ARG A 66 9.26 -14.99 2.67
CA ARG A 66 7.96 -14.52 2.20
C ARG A 66 7.47 -13.28 2.98
N GLU A 67 7.55 -13.34 4.29
CA GLU A 67 7.11 -12.25 5.18
C GLU A 67 7.90 -10.95 4.89
N GLU A 68 9.22 -11.06 4.81
CA GLU A 68 10.06 -9.92 4.47
C GLU A 68 9.77 -9.37 3.06
N PHE A 69 9.49 -10.25 2.09
CA PHE A 69 9.11 -9.85 0.75
C PHE A 69 7.78 -9.08 0.74
N GLU A 70 6.75 -9.63 1.42
CA GLU A 70 5.43 -9.00 1.50
C GLU A 70 5.50 -7.63 2.20
N ASP A 71 6.24 -7.51 3.30
CA ASP A 71 6.43 -6.23 4.00
C ASP A 71 7.12 -5.19 3.11
N LYS A 72 8.16 -5.57 2.41
CA LYS A 72 8.93 -4.67 1.54
C LYS A 72 8.14 -4.23 0.33
N ILE A 73 7.45 -5.15 -0.36
CA ILE A 73 6.66 -4.79 -1.54
C ILE A 73 5.46 -3.92 -1.16
N ASN A 74 4.79 -4.20 -0.04
CA ASN A 74 3.73 -3.35 0.51
C ASN A 74 4.23 -1.92 0.77
N LYS A 75 5.44 -1.76 1.33
CA LYS A 75 6.05 -0.45 1.55
C LYS A 75 6.31 0.29 0.24
N VAL A 76 6.84 -0.41 -0.78
CA VAL A 76 7.07 0.15 -2.12
C VAL A 76 5.78 0.66 -2.75
N VAL A 77 4.71 -0.15 -2.71
CA VAL A 77 3.39 0.23 -3.23
C VAL A 77 2.79 1.40 -2.44
N SER A 78 2.91 1.39 -1.11
CA SER A 78 2.42 2.48 -0.25
C SER A 78 3.09 3.81 -0.56
N ASN A 79 4.42 3.85 -0.70
CA ASN A 79 5.15 5.07 -1.08
C ASN A 79 4.71 5.58 -2.46
N SER A 80 4.51 4.67 -3.43
CA SER A 80 4.04 5.04 -4.76
C SER A 80 2.61 5.59 -4.74
N LYS A 81 1.74 5.03 -3.91
CA LYS A 81 0.37 5.53 -3.71
C LYS A 81 0.36 6.92 -3.08
N GLU A 82 1.17 7.14 -2.05
CA GLU A 82 1.32 8.46 -1.44
C GLU A 82 1.80 9.50 -2.45
N ALA A 83 2.81 9.16 -3.26
CA ALA A 83 3.31 10.03 -4.32
C ALA A 83 2.23 10.38 -5.36
N TYR A 84 1.41 9.40 -5.76
CA TYR A 84 0.28 9.62 -6.66
C TYR A 84 -0.81 10.51 -6.04
N GLU A 85 -1.10 10.35 -4.75
CA GLU A 85 -2.03 11.23 -4.03
C GLU A 85 -1.51 12.67 -3.95
N ILE A 86 -0.22 12.86 -3.71
CA ILE A 86 0.41 14.19 -3.67
C ILE A 86 0.22 14.92 -5.01
N ILE A 87 0.54 14.29 -6.14
CA ILE A 87 0.43 14.96 -7.44
C ILE A 87 -1.03 15.28 -7.80
N ASN A 88 -1.96 14.40 -7.47
CA ASN A 88 -3.38 14.63 -7.73
C ASN A 88 -3.97 15.76 -6.89
N ASN A 89 -3.48 15.95 -5.66
CA ASN A 89 -3.91 17.01 -4.76
C ASN A 89 -3.13 18.32 -4.97
N THR A 90 -2.09 18.33 -5.80
CA THR A 90 -1.32 19.52 -6.09
C THR A 90 -2.14 20.45 -7.00
N GLU A 91 -2.65 21.53 -6.43
CA GLU A 91 -3.31 22.58 -7.21
C GLU A 91 -2.31 23.26 -8.16
N SER A 92 -2.66 23.35 -9.42
CA SER A 92 -1.92 24.14 -10.40
C SER A 92 -2.91 24.95 -11.21
N SER A 93 -2.79 26.25 -11.16
CA SER A 93 -3.57 27.19 -11.98
C SER A 93 -3.19 27.14 -13.46
N LEU A 94 -2.06 26.46 -13.77
CA LEU A 94 -1.51 26.32 -15.11
C LEU A 94 -1.54 24.87 -15.55
N THR A 95 -1.85 24.62 -16.82
CA THR A 95 -1.61 23.34 -17.48
C THR A 95 -0.10 23.24 -17.76
N LEU A 96 0.64 22.71 -16.78
CA LEU A 96 2.07 22.51 -16.92
C LEU A 96 2.33 21.15 -17.55
N LYS A 97 3.04 21.12 -18.66
CA LYS A 97 3.47 19.85 -19.28
C LYS A 97 4.29 18.99 -18.33
N GLU A 98 5.08 19.63 -17.47
CA GLU A 98 5.86 18.96 -16.41
C GLU A 98 4.95 18.25 -15.40
N LYS A 99 3.85 18.87 -15.00
CA LYS A 99 2.87 18.26 -14.10
C LYS A 99 2.20 17.05 -14.75
N GLU A 100 1.82 17.17 -16.02
CA GLU A 100 1.23 16.06 -16.78
C GLU A 100 2.18 14.88 -16.88
N LEU A 101 3.46 15.11 -17.17
CA LEU A 101 4.47 14.05 -17.25
C LEU A 101 4.75 13.40 -15.89
N LEU A 102 4.84 14.20 -14.82
CA LEU A 102 5.02 13.65 -13.46
C LEU A 102 3.78 12.87 -13.01
N SER A 103 2.57 13.36 -13.31
CA SER A 103 1.33 12.64 -13.02
C SER A 103 1.24 11.33 -13.79
N LEU A 104 1.65 11.33 -15.06
CA LEU A 104 1.70 10.12 -15.88
C LEU A 104 2.71 9.12 -15.32
N ALA A 105 3.90 9.58 -14.92
CA ALA A 105 4.93 8.73 -14.32
C ALA A 105 4.42 8.05 -13.04
N THR A 106 3.90 8.82 -12.09
CA THR A 106 3.40 8.31 -10.82
C THR A 106 2.23 7.35 -11.01
N MET A 107 1.33 7.63 -11.95
CA MET A 107 0.20 6.75 -12.28
C MET A 107 0.68 5.39 -12.81
N TYR A 108 1.57 5.37 -13.79
CA TYR A 108 2.07 4.13 -14.38
C TYR A 108 2.97 3.35 -13.43
N TRP A 109 3.78 4.03 -12.60
CA TRP A 109 4.53 3.36 -11.55
C TRP A 109 3.60 2.68 -10.54
N LEU A 110 2.57 3.37 -10.06
CA LEU A 110 1.61 2.78 -9.12
C LEU A 110 0.90 1.58 -9.74
N GLN A 111 0.35 1.71 -10.96
CA GLN A 111 -0.33 0.61 -11.65
C GLN A 111 0.59 -0.59 -11.87
N GLY A 112 1.83 -0.33 -12.29
CA GLY A 112 2.82 -1.38 -12.50
C GLY A 112 3.20 -2.08 -11.20
N LEU A 113 3.43 -1.34 -10.11
CA LEU A 113 3.79 -1.90 -8.81
C LEU A 113 2.66 -2.70 -8.18
N GLU A 114 1.42 -2.21 -8.21
CA GLU A 114 0.24 -2.96 -7.71
C GLU A 114 0.04 -4.26 -8.49
N LEU A 115 0.16 -4.22 -9.82
CA LEU A 115 0.05 -5.42 -10.65
C LEU A 115 1.21 -6.39 -10.40
N PHE A 116 2.42 -5.88 -10.19
CA PHE A 116 3.60 -6.69 -9.85
C PHE A 116 3.40 -7.41 -8.52
N GLU A 117 3.01 -6.70 -7.46
CA GLU A 117 2.73 -7.25 -6.13
C GLU A 117 1.76 -8.42 -6.21
N VAL A 118 0.57 -8.21 -6.80
CA VAL A 118 -0.46 -9.26 -6.95
C VAL A 118 0.07 -10.43 -7.77
N SER A 119 0.82 -10.16 -8.83
CA SER A 119 1.33 -11.22 -9.73
C SER A 119 2.41 -12.06 -9.08
N ILE A 120 3.36 -11.46 -8.37
CA ILE A 120 4.43 -12.19 -7.67
C ILE A 120 3.87 -13.00 -6.49
N ILE A 121 2.95 -12.44 -5.69
CA ILE A 121 2.30 -13.19 -4.61
C ILE A 121 1.55 -14.39 -5.19
N THR A 122 0.84 -14.19 -6.31
CA THR A 122 0.16 -15.31 -7.00
C THR A 122 1.13 -16.36 -7.54
N LEU A 123 2.31 -15.95 -8.05
CA LEU A 123 3.38 -16.86 -8.45
C LEU A 123 3.90 -17.69 -7.28
N ILE A 124 4.11 -17.04 -6.14
CA ILE A 124 4.59 -17.69 -4.91
C ILE A 124 3.56 -18.71 -4.42
N ASP A 125 2.26 -18.39 -4.50
CA ASP A 125 1.17 -19.28 -4.09
C ASP A 125 0.90 -20.41 -5.10
N ASN A 126 1.11 -20.14 -6.40
CA ASN A 126 0.83 -21.10 -7.47
C ASN A 126 1.88 -20.99 -8.59
N PRO A 127 3.06 -21.63 -8.44
CA PRO A 127 4.19 -21.51 -9.35
C PRO A 127 3.93 -21.98 -10.79
N ASP A 128 2.89 -22.79 -11.01
CA ASP A 128 2.60 -23.40 -12.31
C ASP A 128 1.60 -22.62 -13.17
N SER A 129 1.14 -21.47 -12.71
CA SER A 129 0.16 -20.66 -13.43
C SER A 129 0.77 -19.93 -14.63
N ALA A 130 0.45 -20.38 -15.84
CA ALA A 130 0.95 -19.78 -17.08
C ALA A 130 0.48 -18.33 -17.33
N LYS A 131 -0.56 -17.86 -16.63
CA LYS A 131 -1.09 -16.50 -16.80
C LYS A 131 -0.26 -15.44 -16.08
N ILE A 132 0.46 -15.84 -15.05
CA ILE A 132 1.19 -14.91 -14.17
C ILE A 132 2.32 -14.18 -14.92
N GLN A 133 3.00 -14.88 -15.80
CA GLN A 133 4.07 -14.33 -16.62
C GLN A 133 3.61 -13.11 -17.45
N ASN A 134 2.42 -13.20 -18.05
CA ASN A 134 1.85 -12.09 -18.80
C ASN A 134 1.55 -10.88 -17.90
N SER A 135 1.03 -11.13 -16.70
CA SER A 135 0.74 -10.06 -15.73
C SER A 135 2.01 -9.39 -15.23
N ILE A 136 3.08 -10.16 -14.96
CA ILE A 136 4.40 -9.60 -14.62
C ILE A 136 4.97 -8.80 -15.79
N ALA A 137 4.87 -9.30 -17.03
CA ALA A 137 5.33 -8.57 -18.21
C ALA A 137 4.56 -7.25 -18.41
N GLN A 138 3.26 -7.23 -18.15
CA GLN A 138 2.46 -6.01 -18.20
C GLN A 138 2.89 -5.03 -17.10
N SER A 139 3.10 -5.50 -15.87
CA SER A 139 3.58 -4.63 -14.78
C SER A 139 4.93 -3.99 -15.10
N ILE A 140 5.86 -4.74 -15.68
CA ILE A 140 7.17 -4.23 -16.14
C ILE A 140 6.97 -3.19 -17.25
N SER A 141 6.07 -3.42 -18.19
CA SER A 141 5.75 -2.48 -19.25
C SER A 141 5.20 -1.17 -18.70
N ASP A 142 4.29 -1.23 -17.73
CA ASP A 142 3.70 -0.05 -17.10
C ASP A 142 4.78 0.73 -16.33
N MET A 143 5.62 0.07 -15.52
CA MET A 143 6.74 0.72 -14.85
C MET A 143 7.73 1.38 -15.83
N SER A 144 8.02 0.75 -16.98
CA SER A 144 8.89 1.33 -18.02
C SER A 144 8.28 2.58 -18.66
N ILE A 145 6.94 2.65 -18.81
CA ILE A 145 6.25 3.88 -19.25
C ILE A 145 6.43 4.97 -18.20
N GLY A 146 6.30 4.62 -16.91
CA GLY A 146 6.57 5.53 -15.79
C GLY A 146 7.99 6.08 -15.83
N ASP A 147 9.00 5.21 -15.97
CA ASP A 147 10.42 5.59 -16.06
C ASP A 147 10.69 6.57 -17.21
N ARG A 148 10.12 6.29 -18.38
CA ARG A 148 10.24 7.18 -19.54
C ARG A 148 9.56 8.53 -19.31
N SER A 149 8.35 8.54 -18.75
CA SER A 149 7.61 9.78 -18.49
C SER A 149 8.34 10.65 -17.46
N TYR A 150 8.95 10.05 -16.46
CA TYR A 150 9.74 10.76 -15.46
C TYR A 150 11.06 11.29 -16.03
N SER A 151 11.73 10.55 -16.89
CA SER A 151 12.93 11.03 -17.59
C SER A 151 12.63 12.27 -18.43
N GLU A 152 11.52 12.28 -19.17
CA GLU A 152 11.05 13.46 -19.93
C GLU A 152 10.68 14.62 -19.00
N PHE A 153 10.04 14.35 -17.87
CA PHE A 153 9.77 15.35 -16.83
C PHE A 153 11.07 16.00 -16.35
N LEU A 154 12.07 15.18 -15.95
CA LEU A 154 13.37 15.69 -15.48
C LEU A 154 14.08 16.54 -16.55
N PHE A 155 14.01 16.11 -17.81
CA PHE A 155 14.59 16.87 -18.90
C PHE A 155 13.94 18.26 -19.05
N LEU A 156 12.61 18.33 -19.10
CA LEU A 156 11.88 19.58 -19.26
C LEU A 156 12.08 20.53 -18.08
N ILE A 157 11.96 20.03 -16.86
CA ILE A 157 12.07 20.88 -15.68
C ILE A 157 13.48 21.47 -15.51
N LYS A 158 14.52 20.70 -15.85
CA LYS A 158 15.91 21.19 -15.87
C LYS A 158 16.13 22.25 -16.95
N GLN A 159 15.55 22.06 -18.15
CA GLN A 159 15.62 23.06 -19.22
C GLN A 159 14.93 24.36 -18.81
N ASN A 160 13.72 24.28 -18.27
CA ASN A 160 12.96 25.47 -17.88
C ASN A 160 13.65 26.23 -16.74
N ALA A 161 14.18 25.52 -15.76
CA ALA A 161 14.93 26.14 -14.66
C ALA A 161 16.18 26.89 -15.16
N LEU A 162 16.92 26.34 -16.13
CA LEU A 162 18.07 27.00 -16.74
C LEU A 162 17.68 28.29 -17.50
N ASN A 163 16.53 28.25 -18.18
CA ASN A 163 16.06 29.41 -18.98
C ASN A 163 15.52 30.54 -18.09
N GLU A 164 14.87 30.19 -16.98
CA GLU A 164 14.19 31.14 -16.11
C GLU A 164 15.00 31.53 -14.85
N GLY A 165 16.12 30.83 -14.60
CA GLY A 165 16.94 31.05 -13.41
C GLY A 165 16.25 30.59 -12.12
N THR A 166 15.33 29.63 -12.20
CA THR A 166 14.56 29.10 -11.08
C THR A 166 15.37 28.05 -10.33
N PHE A 167 15.30 28.06 -8.99
CA PHE A 167 15.89 27.01 -8.17
C PHE A 167 15.00 25.79 -8.16
N LEU A 168 15.59 24.62 -8.48
CA LEU A 168 14.90 23.33 -8.38
C LEU A 168 15.10 22.70 -7.00
N PRO A 169 14.11 21.97 -6.48
CA PRO A 169 14.31 21.06 -5.37
C PRO A 169 15.27 19.93 -5.75
N VAL A 170 15.64 19.12 -4.78
CA VAL A 170 16.40 17.90 -5.06
C VAL A 170 15.49 16.92 -5.82
N LEU A 171 15.83 16.64 -7.06
CA LEU A 171 15.16 15.66 -7.92
C LEU A 171 16.14 14.52 -8.19
N TYR A 172 15.77 13.33 -7.73
CA TYR A 172 16.57 12.12 -7.89
C TYR A 172 16.40 11.54 -9.28
N ASP A 173 17.38 10.79 -9.75
CA ASP A 173 17.23 9.95 -10.92
C ASP A 173 16.57 8.64 -10.51
N ILE A 174 15.36 8.39 -11.01
CA ILE A 174 14.51 7.28 -10.58
C ILE A 174 14.24 6.39 -11.78
N GLU A 175 14.45 5.12 -11.56
CA GLU A 175 14.22 4.08 -12.54
C GLU A 175 13.86 2.78 -11.80
N TYR A 176 12.70 2.20 -12.09
CA TYR A 176 12.29 0.91 -11.53
C TYR A 176 12.83 -0.27 -12.32
N VAL A 177 12.63 -0.24 -13.63
CA VAL A 177 12.97 -1.34 -14.54
C VAL A 177 13.80 -0.89 -15.74
N GLY A 178 13.91 0.41 -15.94
CA GLY A 178 14.62 0.99 -17.06
C GLY A 178 13.87 0.90 -18.39
N LEU A 179 14.59 1.26 -19.44
CA LEU A 179 14.06 1.20 -20.81
C LEU A 179 14.23 -0.23 -21.37
N GLU A 180 13.61 -1.21 -20.70
CA GLU A 180 13.64 -2.58 -21.20
C GLU A 180 12.80 -2.72 -22.49
N ASP A 181 13.48 -3.09 -23.57
CA ASP A 181 12.82 -3.30 -24.86
C ASP A 181 11.98 -4.60 -24.90
N ASN A 182 12.16 -5.49 -23.92
CA ASN A 182 11.47 -6.78 -23.86
C ASN A 182 11.03 -7.15 -22.44
N SER A 183 9.87 -6.61 -22.05
CA SER A 183 9.25 -6.89 -20.74
C SER A 183 8.96 -8.37 -20.49
N PHE A 184 8.67 -9.17 -21.52
CA PHE A 184 8.46 -10.61 -21.41
C PHE A 184 9.73 -11.34 -21.00
N ARG A 185 10.86 -11.03 -21.64
CA ARG A 185 12.14 -11.63 -21.27
C ARG A 185 12.54 -11.28 -19.85
N PHE A 186 12.30 -10.05 -19.44
CA PHE A 186 12.58 -9.62 -18.06
C PHE A 186 11.65 -10.34 -17.07
N ALA A 187 10.37 -10.48 -17.38
CA ALA A 187 9.42 -11.24 -16.59
C ALA A 187 9.84 -12.72 -16.46
N ASP A 188 10.30 -13.36 -17.53
CA ASP A 188 10.84 -14.73 -17.50
C ASP A 188 11.99 -14.87 -16.52
N LEU A 189 12.97 -13.97 -16.59
CA LEU A 189 14.13 -13.97 -15.70
C LEU A 189 13.71 -13.78 -14.24
N LEU A 190 12.73 -12.90 -13.96
CA LEU A 190 12.21 -12.70 -12.60
C LEU A 190 11.49 -13.94 -12.08
N VAL A 191 10.67 -14.59 -12.90
CA VAL A 191 9.97 -15.84 -12.55
C VAL A 191 10.97 -16.95 -12.24
N GLU A 192 11.99 -17.14 -13.08
CA GLU A 192 13.06 -18.14 -12.84
C GLU A 192 13.83 -17.83 -11.55
N LYS A 193 14.16 -16.55 -11.33
CA LYS A 193 14.90 -16.11 -10.16
C LYS A 193 14.09 -16.31 -8.88
N ALA A 194 12.79 -15.94 -8.88
CA ALA A 194 11.90 -16.18 -7.77
C ALA A 194 11.80 -17.68 -7.45
N LYS A 195 11.63 -18.55 -8.48
CA LYS A 195 11.56 -20.01 -8.32
C LYS A 195 12.85 -20.61 -7.78
N SER A 196 13.99 -19.99 -8.01
CA SER A 196 15.30 -20.43 -7.50
C SER A 196 15.65 -19.91 -6.11
N SER A 197 14.75 -19.12 -5.48
CA SER A 197 14.98 -18.56 -4.15
C SER A 197 15.20 -19.63 -3.09
N THR A 198 16.21 -19.45 -2.26
CA THR A 198 16.55 -20.33 -1.13
C THR A 198 16.14 -19.75 0.22
N GLY A 199 15.71 -18.47 0.26
CA GLY A 199 15.36 -17.75 1.49
C GLY A 199 14.01 -18.11 2.11
N GLY A 200 13.28 -19.05 1.50
CA GLY A 200 11.98 -19.49 2.00
C GLY A 200 10.80 -18.68 1.47
N LEU A 201 10.97 -18.03 0.33
CA LEU A 201 9.93 -17.22 -0.35
C LEU A 201 8.64 -18.02 -0.58
N PHE A 202 8.74 -19.31 -0.93
CA PHE A 202 7.61 -20.22 -1.15
C PHE A 202 7.09 -20.90 0.11
N LEU A 203 7.67 -20.63 1.29
CA LEU A 203 7.24 -21.20 2.55
C LEU A 203 6.10 -20.37 3.14
N ARG A 204 4.91 -20.95 3.11
CA ARG A 204 3.71 -20.32 3.68
C ARG A 204 3.45 -20.87 5.07
N ARG A 205 3.47 -20.01 6.09
CA ARG A 205 3.05 -20.29 7.45
C ARG A 205 1.72 -19.59 7.69
N ASN A 206 0.67 -20.34 7.91
CA ASN A 206 -0.65 -19.77 8.21
C ASN A 206 -1.44 -20.73 9.09
N ILE A 207 -1.77 -20.31 10.31
CA ILE A 207 -2.69 -21.03 11.19
C ILE A 207 -3.99 -20.25 11.23
N ALA A 208 -5.07 -20.91 10.85
CA ALA A 208 -6.42 -20.35 10.89
C ALA A 208 -7.25 -21.05 11.97
N ILE A 209 -8.11 -20.29 12.63
CA ILE A 209 -9.20 -20.85 13.43
C ILE A 209 -10.34 -21.17 12.47
N SER A 210 -10.49 -22.47 12.14
CA SER A 210 -11.49 -22.92 11.18
C SER A 210 -12.85 -23.22 11.83
N GLY A 211 -12.91 -23.23 13.15
CA GLY A 211 -14.16 -23.38 13.91
C GLY A 211 -13.94 -23.19 15.40
N ALA A 212 -14.99 -22.71 16.07
CA ALA A 212 -15.06 -22.64 17.53
C ALA A 212 -16.48 -22.97 17.97
N GLU A 213 -16.62 -23.89 18.94
CA GLU A 213 -17.91 -24.33 19.45
C GLU A 213 -17.87 -24.44 20.99
N PHE A 214 -18.98 -24.04 21.62
CA PHE A 214 -19.15 -24.26 23.06
C PHE A 214 -19.55 -25.70 23.36
N LYS A 215 -19.03 -26.22 24.47
CA LYS A 215 -19.45 -27.51 25.04
C LYS A 215 -19.89 -27.29 26.52
N PRO A 216 -21.15 -27.52 26.83
CA PRO A 216 -22.24 -28.00 25.96
C PRO A 216 -22.65 -26.97 24.92
N ILE A 217 -23.29 -27.46 23.85
CA ILE A 217 -23.79 -26.60 22.76
C ILE A 217 -24.82 -25.60 23.31
N PRO A 218 -24.83 -24.34 22.84
CA PRO A 218 -25.84 -23.35 23.20
C PRO A 218 -27.25 -23.85 22.92
N ILE A 219 -28.18 -23.54 23.80
CA ILE A 219 -29.60 -23.97 23.67
C ILE A 219 -30.37 -23.05 22.70
N ALA A 220 -29.89 -21.83 22.51
CA ALA A 220 -30.48 -20.86 21.60
C ALA A 220 -29.42 -19.87 21.15
N ILE A 221 -29.65 -19.24 20.00
CA ILE A 221 -28.96 -18.04 19.54
C ILE A 221 -30.03 -16.94 19.50
N THR A 222 -29.75 -15.78 20.09
CA THR A 222 -30.69 -14.64 20.11
C THR A 222 -30.70 -13.94 18.75
N GLU A 223 -31.66 -13.03 18.53
CA GLU A 223 -31.74 -12.19 17.32
C GLU A 223 -30.50 -11.30 17.13
N ASP A 224 -29.79 -10.99 18.21
CA ASP A 224 -28.55 -10.22 18.22
C ASP A 224 -27.29 -11.11 18.19
N ASP A 225 -27.40 -12.37 17.75
CA ASP A 225 -26.32 -13.37 17.62
C ASP A 225 -25.63 -13.80 18.96
N TYR A 226 -26.27 -13.56 20.12
CA TYR A 226 -25.76 -14.06 21.40
C TYR A 226 -26.11 -15.53 21.61
N SER A 227 -25.10 -16.31 22.01
CA SER A 227 -25.31 -17.72 22.40
C SER A 227 -25.81 -17.84 23.85
N VAL A 228 -26.93 -18.52 24.05
CA VAL A 228 -27.48 -18.78 25.38
C VAL A 228 -27.00 -20.13 25.87
N LEU A 229 -26.22 -20.12 26.96
CA LEU A 229 -25.66 -21.31 27.62
C LEU A 229 -26.39 -21.59 28.91
N LEU A 230 -26.69 -22.88 29.20
CA LEU A 230 -27.39 -23.29 30.41
C LEU A 230 -26.46 -23.61 31.61
N ASN A 231 -25.23 -23.89 31.29
CA ASN A 231 -24.27 -24.40 32.29
C ASN A 231 -23.34 -23.29 32.75
N GLU A 232 -23.04 -23.29 34.04
CA GLU A 232 -22.01 -22.43 34.65
C GLU A 232 -20.58 -22.85 34.24
N LYS A 233 -20.41 -24.11 33.82
CA LYS A 233 -19.14 -24.63 33.32
C LYS A 233 -19.23 -24.92 31.84
N ILE A 234 -18.34 -24.26 31.09
CA ILE A 234 -18.28 -24.34 29.66
C ILE A 234 -16.85 -24.70 29.24
N GLU A 235 -16.74 -25.53 28.22
CA GLU A 235 -15.50 -25.77 27.50
C GLU A 235 -15.64 -25.19 26.12
N LEU A 236 -14.56 -24.67 25.55
CA LEU A 236 -14.51 -24.20 24.19
C LEU A 236 -13.74 -25.23 23.36
N GLN A 237 -14.38 -25.76 22.33
CA GLN A 237 -13.74 -26.59 21.32
C GLN A 237 -13.30 -25.68 20.17
N ILE A 238 -11.99 -25.63 19.88
CA ILE A 238 -11.41 -24.82 18.82
C ILE A 238 -10.79 -25.75 17.79
N VAL A 239 -11.09 -25.52 16.51
CA VAL A 239 -10.46 -26.24 15.41
C VAL A 239 -9.44 -25.31 14.79
N LEU A 240 -8.16 -25.67 14.85
CA LEU A 240 -7.05 -24.99 14.23
C LEU A 240 -6.64 -25.74 12.97
N THR A 241 -6.51 -25.04 11.87
CA THR A 241 -6.05 -25.62 10.60
C THR A 241 -4.78 -24.91 10.15
N ASN A 242 -3.73 -25.67 9.85
CA ASN A 242 -2.57 -25.14 9.17
C ASN A 242 -2.86 -25.03 7.67
N GLU A 243 -3.24 -23.86 7.23
CA GLU A 243 -3.46 -23.55 5.81
C GLU A 243 -2.16 -23.30 5.04
N GLY A 244 -1.03 -23.35 5.75
CA GLY A 244 0.30 -23.23 5.15
C GLY A 244 0.75 -24.48 4.40
N ASN A 245 1.96 -24.43 3.86
CA ASN A 245 2.60 -25.54 3.16
C ASN A 245 3.82 -26.10 3.92
N VAL A 246 4.05 -25.65 5.13
CA VAL A 246 5.10 -26.12 6.05
C VAL A 246 4.52 -26.39 7.43
N ASP A 247 5.23 -27.22 8.22
CA ASP A 247 4.86 -27.44 9.60
C ASP A 247 4.86 -26.11 10.39
N ALA A 248 3.79 -25.91 11.15
CA ALA A 248 3.74 -24.86 12.14
C ALA A 248 4.16 -25.43 13.50
N TYR A 249 5.19 -24.86 14.08
CA TYR A 249 5.71 -25.25 15.37
C TYR A 249 5.35 -24.23 16.44
N ASP A 250 5.25 -24.69 17.68
CA ASP A 250 5.05 -23.81 18.84
C ASP A 250 3.81 -22.92 18.74
N VAL A 251 2.71 -23.47 18.20
CA VAL A 251 1.46 -22.74 18.01
C VAL A 251 0.86 -22.42 19.38
N VAL A 252 0.73 -21.15 19.68
CA VAL A 252 0.16 -20.65 20.94
C VAL A 252 -1.29 -20.26 20.71
N ILE A 253 -2.17 -20.76 21.59
CA ILE A 253 -3.59 -20.39 21.61
C ILE A 253 -3.80 -19.57 22.87
N LEU A 254 -4.36 -18.38 22.70
CA LEU A 254 -4.81 -17.51 23.78
C LEU A 254 -6.33 -17.44 23.75
N ILE A 255 -6.97 -17.83 24.85
CA ILE A 255 -8.40 -17.64 25.08
C ILE A 255 -8.56 -16.58 26.14
N LEU A 256 -9.28 -15.53 25.85
CA LEU A 256 -9.59 -14.44 26.75
C LEU A 256 -11.11 -14.28 26.82
N VAL A 257 -11.65 -14.22 28.04
CA VAL A 257 -13.07 -13.93 28.27
C VAL A 257 -13.17 -12.68 29.13
N THR A 258 -13.95 -11.72 28.67
CA THR A 258 -14.21 -10.48 29.40
C THR A 258 -15.69 -10.39 29.78
N ASP A 259 -15.99 -9.67 30.84
CA ASP A 259 -17.35 -9.31 31.23
C ASP A 259 -17.86 -8.08 30.42
N GLU A 260 -19.07 -7.64 30.73
CA GLU A 260 -19.71 -6.47 30.11
C GLU A 260 -18.98 -5.14 30.38
N TYR A 261 -18.06 -5.09 31.34
CA TYR A 261 -17.25 -3.93 31.68
C TYR A 261 -15.86 -3.98 31.02
N GLY A 262 -15.55 -5.07 30.29
CA GLY A 262 -14.26 -5.31 29.66
C GLY A 262 -13.19 -5.82 30.61
N GLU A 263 -13.57 -6.25 31.84
CA GLU A 263 -12.64 -6.88 32.77
C GLU A 263 -12.45 -8.37 32.43
N THR A 264 -11.19 -8.82 32.47
CA THR A 264 -10.85 -10.22 32.17
C THR A 264 -11.33 -11.12 33.27
N VAL A 265 -12.28 -12.01 32.99
CA VAL A 265 -12.80 -13.01 33.91
C VAL A 265 -12.15 -14.38 33.74
N TYR A 266 -11.56 -14.63 32.58
CA TYR A 266 -10.81 -15.85 32.30
C TYR A 266 -9.73 -15.62 31.26
N GLU A 267 -8.57 -16.23 31.46
CA GLU A 267 -7.46 -16.25 30.52
C GLU A 267 -6.81 -17.64 30.53
N GLN A 268 -6.64 -18.22 29.35
CA GLN A 268 -5.90 -19.46 29.17
C GLN A 268 -4.95 -19.32 28.00
N GLN A 269 -3.68 -19.65 28.26
CA GLN A 269 -2.69 -19.81 27.21
C GLN A 269 -2.28 -21.29 27.13
N SER A 270 -2.33 -21.82 25.92
CA SER A 270 -1.96 -23.20 25.64
C SER A 270 -1.06 -23.28 24.43
N LYS A 271 -0.26 -24.35 24.36
CA LYS A 271 0.71 -24.56 23.28
C LYS A 271 0.48 -25.91 22.63
N ILE A 272 0.51 -25.91 21.29
CA ILE A 272 0.55 -27.13 20.47
C ILE A 272 1.94 -27.21 19.85
N ASP A 273 2.62 -28.33 20.01
CA ASP A 273 4.01 -28.50 19.56
C ASP A 273 4.16 -28.35 18.04
N SER A 274 3.23 -28.97 17.28
CA SER A 274 3.24 -28.83 15.81
C SER A 274 1.88 -29.15 15.18
N ILE A 275 1.62 -28.51 14.03
CA ILE A 275 0.49 -28.82 13.14
C ILE A 275 1.08 -28.90 11.73
N GLY A 276 0.97 -30.09 11.09
CA GLY A 276 1.46 -30.30 9.72
C GLY A 276 0.69 -29.53 8.67
N PRO A 277 1.25 -29.37 7.45
CA PRO A 277 0.58 -28.69 6.34
C PRO A 277 -0.79 -29.29 6.06
N GLN A 278 -1.82 -28.45 5.91
CA GLN A 278 -3.21 -28.82 5.67
C GLN A 278 -3.82 -29.73 6.76
N GLU A 279 -3.14 -29.89 7.89
CA GLU A 279 -3.63 -30.63 9.05
C GLU A 279 -4.53 -29.75 9.91
N SER A 280 -5.59 -30.34 10.46
CA SER A 280 -6.43 -29.70 11.47
C SER A 280 -6.24 -30.36 12.83
N ARG A 281 -6.16 -29.56 13.88
CA ARG A 281 -6.09 -30.00 15.27
C ARG A 281 -7.26 -29.43 16.06
N ILE A 282 -7.87 -30.29 16.89
CA ILE A 282 -8.91 -29.85 17.80
C ILE A 282 -8.28 -29.61 19.17
N PHE A 283 -8.48 -28.42 19.68
CA PHE A 283 -8.09 -28.01 21.02
C PHE A 283 -9.34 -27.86 21.88
N TYR A 284 -9.26 -28.26 23.13
CA TYR A 284 -10.29 -28.06 24.13
C TYR A 284 -9.73 -27.15 25.24
N SER A 285 -10.47 -26.10 25.60
CA SER A 285 -10.12 -25.28 26.74
C SER A 285 -10.30 -26.08 28.04
N ASP A 286 -9.69 -25.60 29.10
CA ASP A 286 -10.10 -26.00 30.44
C ASP A 286 -11.56 -25.55 30.68
N ALA A 287 -12.20 -26.16 31.69
CA ALA A 287 -13.57 -25.78 32.05
C ALA A 287 -13.60 -24.34 32.58
N ILE A 288 -14.30 -23.48 31.87
CA ILE A 288 -14.45 -22.06 32.14
C ILE A 288 -15.70 -21.85 32.97
N ASN A 289 -15.55 -21.25 34.16
CA ASN A 289 -16.69 -20.87 34.96
C ASN A 289 -17.15 -19.48 34.60
N ILE A 290 -18.40 -19.34 34.18
CA ILE A 290 -19.04 -18.06 33.88
C ILE A 290 -20.19 -17.77 34.85
N GLU A 291 -20.44 -16.50 35.11
CA GLU A 291 -21.56 -16.09 35.95
C GLU A 291 -22.87 -16.13 35.14
N PRO A 292 -23.92 -16.85 35.61
CA PRO A 292 -25.19 -16.90 34.89
C PRO A 292 -25.86 -15.51 34.79
N GLY A 293 -26.36 -15.18 33.63
CA GLY A 293 -27.10 -13.95 33.39
C GLY A 293 -26.23 -12.71 33.15
N VAL A 294 -24.91 -12.86 33.04
CA VAL A 294 -23.96 -11.84 32.68
C VAL A 294 -23.53 -12.03 31.22
N LEU A 295 -23.36 -10.96 30.48
CA LEU A 295 -22.83 -10.98 29.11
C LEU A 295 -21.31 -11.12 29.15
N HIS A 296 -20.79 -12.05 28.35
CA HIS A 296 -19.34 -12.28 28.22
C HIS A 296 -18.92 -12.18 26.76
N GLU A 297 -17.80 -11.56 26.50
CA GLU A 297 -17.15 -11.51 25.19
C GLU A 297 -15.95 -12.46 25.14
N TRP A 298 -15.82 -13.19 24.04
CA TRP A 298 -14.83 -14.24 23.87
C TRP A 298 -13.85 -13.87 22.74
N PHE A 299 -12.57 -13.90 23.07
CA PHE A 299 -11.49 -13.65 22.11
C PHE A 299 -10.60 -14.87 22.03
N ILE A 300 -10.33 -15.31 20.80
CA ILE A 300 -9.41 -16.41 20.51
C ILE A 300 -8.34 -15.87 19.56
N LYS A 301 -7.08 -16.00 19.95
CA LYS A 301 -5.93 -15.59 19.17
C LYS A 301 -4.92 -16.71 19.04
#